data_91f75d26b6e426d908dc96e7cd6c6215
#
_entry.id   91f75d26b6e426d908dc96e7cd6c6215
#
_cell.length_a   1.000
_cell.length_b   1.000
_cell.length_c   1.000
_cell.angle_alpha   90.00
_cell.angle_beta   90.00
_cell.angle_gamma   90.00
#
_symmetry.space_group_name_H-M   'P 1'
#
loop_
_entity.id
_entity.type
_entity.pdbx_description
1 polymer ?
#
loop_
_entity_poly.entity_id
_entity_poly.type
_entity_poly.pdbx_seq_one_letter_code
_entity_poly.pdbx_strand_id
1 'polypeptide(L)'
;NDPMSVAGVVFSKTMKPYPKGDVRYVPSIPEQIEMLDDVTIDGMKTLHGKLYGMSNATISIVGDFDQAQTLKALETRFGTWKNPSPFVRIASDYLPNPAGGTKIETPDKANSLMLTGINLKMNDSSPEYPAMYIGNYLMGGGMLNSRLAVRLRQKDGISYGAGSQFSASSLDETGSFMAYAILAPENAGKAEAAITEEINK
;
A
#
# COMPACT_ATOMS: atom_id res chain seq x y z
N ASN A 1 9.61 -17.84 4.60
CA ASN A 1 8.44 -17.79 5.51
C ASN A 1 8.58 -16.66 6.55
N ASP A 2 8.73 -15.42 6.08
CA ASP A 2 8.65 -14.26 6.96
C ASP A 2 7.18 -13.94 7.24
N PRO A 3 6.74 -13.89 8.53
CA PRO A 3 5.34 -13.64 8.89
C PRO A 3 4.81 -12.32 8.34
N MET A 4 5.63 -11.28 8.28
CA MET A 4 5.23 -9.97 7.77
C MET A 4 4.93 -10.02 6.28
N SER A 5 5.78 -10.67 5.49
CA SER A 5 5.60 -10.84 4.05
C SER A 5 4.35 -11.67 3.74
N VAL A 6 4.16 -12.79 4.45
CA VAL A 6 2.99 -13.67 4.26
C VAL A 6 1.70 -12.94 4.61
N ALA A 7 1.64 -12.31 5.80
CA ALA A 7 0.47 -11.54 6.23
C ALA A 7 0.17 -10.38 5.27
N GLY A 8 1.19 -9.65 4.81
CA GLY A 8 1.04 -8.55 3.86
C GLY A 8 0.44 -8.98 2.53
N VAL A 9 0.88 -10.11 1.97
CA VAL A 9 0.33 -10.64 0.71
C VAL A 9 -1.13 -11.08 0.90
N VAL A 10 -1.43 -11.85 1.96
CA VAL A 10 -2.80 -12.32 2.24
C VAL A 10 -3.74 -11.14 2.50
N PHE A 11 -3.31 -10.16 3.29
CA PHE A 11 -4.07 -8.95 3.56
C PHE A 11 -4.32 -8.16 2.26
N SER A 12 -3.29 -7.93 1.45
CA SER A 12 -3.42 -7.22 0.17
C SER A 12 -4.36 -7.92 -0.79
N LYS A 13 -4.34 -9.25 -0.84
CA LYS A 13 -5.26 -10.07 -1.65
C LYS A 13 -6.71 -9.96 -1.17
N THR A 14 -6.91 -9.90 0.15
CA THR A 14 -8.24 -9.70 0.74
C THR A 14 -8.77 -8.30 0.48
N MET A 15 -7.90 -7.28 0.57
CA MET A 15 -8.28 -5.88 0.31
C MET A 15 -8.49 -5.60 -1.19
N LYS A 16 -7.83 -6.34 -2.07
CA LYS A 16 -7.87 -6.17 -3.53
C LYS A 16 -8.11 -7.51 -4.22
N PRO A 17 -9.34 -8.06 -4.16
CA PRO A 17 -9.66 -9.40 -4.67
C PRO A 17 -9.82 -9.44 -6.19
N TYR A 18 -8.88 -8.88 -6.94
CA TYR A 18 -8.88 -8.98 -8.39
C TYR A 18 -8.54 -10.40 -8.84
N PRO A 19 -9.19 -10.91 -9.91
CA PRO A 19 -8.95 -12.25 -10.42
C PRO A 19 -7.58 -12.38 -11.10
N LYS A 20 -7.04 -13.59 -11.15
CA LYS A 20 -5.81 -13.90 -11.90
C LYS A 20 -5.97 -13.51 -13.38
N GLY A 21 -4.98 -12.78 -13.90
CA GLY A 21 -4.99 -12.19 -15.26
C GLY A 21 -5.38 -10.71 -15.29
N ASP A 22 -5.95 -10.15 -14.23
CA ASP A 22 -6.08 -8.70 -14.08
C ASP A 22 -4.72 -8.09 -13.70
N VAL A 23 -4.37 -6.95 -14.27
CA VAL A 23 -3.10 -6.25 -13.97
C VAL A 23 -2.98 -5.83 -12.50
N ARG A 24 -4.09 -5.78 -11.76
CA ARG A 24 -4.17 -5.42 -10.34
C ARG A 24 -4.16 -6.66 -9.43
N TYR A 25 -4.09 -7.86 -10.00
CA TYR A 25 -4.06 -9.11 -9.23
C TYR A 25 -2.88 -9.14 -8.27
N VAL A 26 -3.11 -9.58 -7.05
CA VAL A 26 -2.08 -9.76 -6.03
C VAL A 26 -1.66 -11.24 -6.03
N PRO A 27 -0.51 -11.59 -6.62
CA PRO A 27 -0.04 -12.98 -6.64
C PRO A 27 0.42 -13.42 -5.24
N SER A 28 0.24 -14.70 -4.92
CA SER A 28 0.83 -15.34 -3.75
C SER A 28 2.36 -15.41 -3.86
N ILE A 29 3.07 -15.62 -2.75
CA ILE A 29 4.55 -15.73 -2.78
C ILE A 29 5.03 -16.85 -3.72
N PRO A 30 4.45 -18.06 -3.73
CA PRO A 30 4.81 -19.07 -4.73
C PRO A 30 4.60 -18.60 -6.17
N GLU A 31 3.46 -17.97 -6.47
CA GLU A 31 3.21 -17.42 -7.81
C GLU A 31 4.20 -16.32 -8.21
N GLN A 32 4.63 -15.47 -7.25
CA GLN A 32 5.68 -14.47 -7.51
C GLN A 32 7.01 -15.13 -7.88
N ILE A 33 7.37 -16.23 -7.21
CA ILE A 33 8.59 -16.99 -7.52
C ILE A 33 8.49 -17.61 -8.92
N GLU A 34 7.38 -18.27 -9.25
CA GLU A 34 7.14 -18.84 -10.58
C GLU A 34 7.22 -17.76 -11.68
N MET A 35 6.66 -16.57 -11.44
CA MET A 35 6.74 -15.48 -12.41
C MET A 35 8.16 -14.98 -12.67
N LEU A 36 9.10 -15.18 -11.75
CA LEU A 36 10.50 -14.80 -11.95
C LEU A 36 11.24 -15.72 -12.93
N ASP A 37 10.81 -16.97 -13.05
CA ASP A 37 11.43 -17.93 -13.96
C ASP A 37 11.25 -17.52 -15.44
N ASP A 38 10.20 -16.77 -15.75
CA ASP A 38 9.90 -16.26 -17.10
C ASP A 38 10.58 -14.91 -17.41
N VAL A 39 11.25 -14.29 -16.42
CA VAL A 39 11.88 -12.96 -16.60
C VAL A 39 13.22 -13.10 -17.28
N THR A 40 13.33 -12.50 -18.46
CA THR A 40 14.60 -12.43 -19.22
C THR A 40 14.97 -10.97 -19.50
N ILE A 41 16.27 -10.71 -19.70
CA ILE A 41 16.77 -9.37 -20.06
C ILE A 41 16.15 -8.91 -21.37
N ASP A 42 16.00 -9.78 -22.35
CA ASP A 42 15.42 -9.42 -23.65
C ASP A 42 13.91 -9.19 -23.55
N GLY A 43 13.21 -9.95 -22.70
CA GLY A 43 11.81 -9.69 -22.34
C GLY A 43 11.63 -8.31 -21.69
N MET A 44 12.50 -7.95 -20.75
CA MET A 44 12.50 -6.63 -20.10
C MET A 44 12.77 -5.49 -21.10
N LYS A 45 13.75 -5.64 -22.00
CA LYS A 45 14.05 -4.67 -23.07
C LYS A 45 12.85 -4.50 -24.00
N THR A 46 12.23 -5.60 -24.40
CA THR A 46 11.04 -5.61 -25.25
C THR A 46 9.87 -4.89 -24.58
N LEU A 47 9.61 -5.18 -23.31
CA LEU A 47 8.56 -4.54 -22.53
C LEU A 47 8.83 -3.03 -22.38
N HIS A 48 10.08 -2.67 -22.04
CA HIS A 48 10.49 -1.28 -21.94
C HIS A 48 10.26 -0.53 -23.26
N GLY A 49 10.76 -1.08 -24.37
CA GLY A 49 10.59 -0.48 -25.70
C GLY A 49 9.14 -0.36 -26.16
N LYS A 50 8.24 -1.25 -25.67
CA LYS A 50 6.82 -1.24 -26.00
C LYS A 50 6.02 -0.24 -25.19
N LEU A 51 6.33 -0.07 -23.91
CA LEU A 51 5.49 0.69 -22.98
C LEU A 51 6.04 2.06 -22.64
N TYR A 52 7.36 2.22 -22.57
CA TYR A 52 7.98 3.45 -22.08
C TYR A 52 8.19 4.47 -23.18
N GLY A 53 8.03 5.75 -22.85
CA GLY A 53 8.24 6.91 -23.68
C GLY A 53 7.77 8.17 -22.97
N MET A 54 7.88 9.32 -23.65
CA MET A 54 7.60 10.62 -23.06
C MET A 54 6.29 11.25 -23.54
N SER A 55 5.46 10.52 -24.30
CA SER A 55 4.22 11.07 -24.87
C SER A 55 3.20 11.54 -23.80
N ASN A 56 3.23 10.95 -22.60
CA ASN A 56 2.36 11.27 -21.46
C ASN A 56 3.16 11.58 -20.19
N ALA A 57 4.40 12.06 -20.34
CA ALA A 57 5.24 12.39 -19.20
C ALA A 57 5.09 13.86 -18.80
N THR A 58 5.16 14.12 -17.51
CA THR A 58 5.30 15.45 -16.93
C THR A 58 6.59 15.49 -16.13
N ILE A 59 7.43 16.49 -16.37
CA ILE A 59 8.68 16.70 -15.63
C ILE A 59 8.53 17.95 -14.80
N SER A 60 8.75 17.86 -13.49
CA SER A 60 8.79 18.99 -12.57
C SER A 60 10.20 19.12 -12.01
N ILE A 61 10.79 20.30 -12.11
CA ILE A 61 12.14 20.61 -11.61
C ILE A 61 12.05 21.80 -10.69
N VAL A 62 12.60 21.67 -9.49
CA VAL A 62 12.67 22.73 -8.47
C VAL A 62 14.10 22.86 -7.99
N GLY A 63 14.65 24.09 -8.01
CA GLY A 63 16.01 24.37 -7.55
C GLY A 63 16.59 25.60 -8.27
N ASP A 64 17.90 25.81 -8.05
CA ASP A 64 18.67 26.85 -8.74
C ASP A 64 19.28 26.26 -10.03
N PHE A 65 18.73 26.61 -11.20
CA PHE A 65 19.19 26.10 -12.50
C PHE A 65 18.86 27.07 -13.63
N ASP A 66 19.61 27.00 -14.72
CA ASP A 66 19.31 27.71 -15.97
C ASP A 66 18.14 27.01 -16.67
N GLN A 67 17.01 27.69 -16.71
CA GLN A 67 15.77 27.16 -17.33
C GLN A 67 15.93 26.85 -18.82
N ALA A 68 16.58 27.76 -19.59
CA ALA A 68 16.71 27.58 -21.03
C ALA A 68 17.64 26.41 -21.37
N GLN A 69 18.76 26.29 -20.69
CA GLN A 69 19.70 25.18 -20.84
C GLN A 69 19.07 23.86 -20.45
N THR A 70 18.34 23.83 -19.34
CA THR A 70 17.66 22.63 -18.85
C THR A 70 16.58 22.17 -19.81
N LEU A 71 15.71 23.09 -20.29
CA LEU A 71 14.67 22.77 -21.27
C LEU A 71 15.27 22.19 -22.55
N LYS A 72 16.32 22.83 -23.08
CA LYS A 72 17.04 22.36 -24.28
C LYS A 72 17.62 20.96 -24.08
N ALA A 73 18.19 20.67 -22.90
CA ALA A 73 18.72 19.36 -22.59
C ALA A 73 17.64 18.28 -22.54
N LEU A 74 16.47 18.61 -21.94
CA LEU A 74 15.30 17.72 -21.88
C LEU A 74 14.73 17.45 -23.27
N GLU A 75 14.54 18.49 -24.09
CA GLU A 75 14.06 18.36 -25.46
C GLU A 75 15.01 17.51 -26.30
N THR A 76 16.33 17.72 -26.18
CA THR A 76 17.34 16.96 -26.90
C THR A 76 17.32 15.48 -26.54
N ARG A 77 17.14 15.15 -25.25
CA ARG A 77 17.17 13.76 -24.78
C ARG A 77 15.84 13.02 -24.96
N PHE A 78 14.74 13.72 -24.78
CA PHE A 78 13.43 13.10 -24.61
C PHE A 78 12.40 13.49 -25.68
N GLY A 79 12.63 14.57 -26.42
CA GLY A 79 11.65 15.13 -27.37
C GLY A 79 11.21 14.17 -28.48
N THR A 80 12.05 13.22 -28.86
CA THR A 80 11.75 12.20 -29.88
C THR A 80 11.32 10.86 -29.30
N TRP A 81 11.44 10.67 -27.97
CA TRP A 81 11.10 9.38 -27.32
C TRP A 81 9.59 9.26 -27.13
N LYS A 82 8.94 8.59 -28.04
CA LYS A 82 7.47 8.38 -28.04
C LYS A 82 7.11 7.03 -27.47
N ASN A 83 5.94 6.96 -26.83
CA ASN A 83 5.34 5.68 -26.42
C ASN A 83 4.79 4.97 -27.67
N PRO A 84 5.24 3.75 -27.99
CA PRO A 84 4.66 2.97 -29.09
C PRO A 84 3.21 2.52 -28.79
N SER A 85 2.94 2.20 -27.53
CA SER A 85 1.58 1.84 -27.08
C SER A 85 0.85 3.07 -26.54
N PRO A 86 -0.47 3.20 -26.80
CA PRO A 86 -1.25 4.28 -26.22
C PRO A 86 -1.30 4.15 -24.70
N PHE A 87 -1.30 5.29 -24.00
CA PHE A 87 -1.49 5.31 -22.56
C PHE A 87 -2.92 4.88 -22.21
N VAL A 88 -3.03 3.93 -21.29
CA VAL A 88 -4.29 3.52 -20.69
C VAL A 88 -4.14 3.57 -19.16
N ARG A 89 -4.95 4.41 -18.52
CA ARG A 89 -4.96 4.49 -17.05
C ARG A 89 -5.59 3.22 -16.46
N ILE A 90 -4.91 2.63 -15.50
CA ILE A 90 -5.47 1.54 -14.69
C ILE A 90 -6.26 2.19 -13.54
N ALA A 91 -7.58 2.13 -13.60
CA ALA A 91 -8.44 2.64 -12.55
C ALA A 91 -8.40 1.72 -11.31
N SER A 92 -8.60 2.30 -10.15
CA SER A 92 -8.77 1.56 -8.88
C SER A 92 -10.23 1.67 -8.46
N ASP A 93 -10.97 0.57 -8.56
CA ASP A 93 -12.37 0.54 -8.15
C ASP A 93 -12.47 0.41 -6.62
N TYR A 94 -13.52 1.00 -6.04
CA TYR A 94 -13.91 0.67 -4.68
C TYR A 94 -14.41 -0.77 -4.62
N LEU A 95 -13.77 -1.57 -3.80
CA LEU A 95 -14.14 -2.97 -3.56
C LEU A 95 -14.51 -3.12 -2.08
N PRO A 96 -15.78 -3.42 -1.75
CA PRO A 96 -16.19 -3.64 -0.37
C PRO A 96 -15.51 -4.89 0.18
N ASN A 97 -15.01 -4.81 1.42
CA ASN A 97 -14.44 -5.97 2.09
C ASN A 97 -15.52 -6.73 2.83
N PRO A 98 -15.61 -8.06 2.68
CA PRO A 98 -16.42 -8.89 3.57
C PRO A 98 -15.81 -8.84 5.00
N ALA A 99 -16.67 -8.82 6.01
CA ALA A 99 -16.23 -9.00 7.37
C ALA A 99 -15.66 -10.42 7.54
N GLY A 100 -14.52 -10.52 8.24
CA GLY A 100 -13.88 -11.82 8.49
C GLY A 100 -12.41 -11.67 8.86
N GLY A 101 -11.77 -12.79 9.14
CA GLY A 101 -10.36 -12.85 9.48
C GLY A 101 -9.72 -14.15 9.01
N THR A 102 -8.42 -14.12 8.79
CA THR A 102 -7.61 -15.30 8.44
C THR A 102 -6.47 -15.41 9.43
N LYS A 103 -6.34 -16.57 10.07
CA LYS A 103 -5.19 -16.90 10.92
C LYS A 103 -4.19 -17.73 10.12
N ILE A 104 -2.93 -17.33 10.16
CA ILE A 104 -1.83 -18.00 9.48
C ILE A 104 -0.82 -18.41 10.54
N GLU A 105 -0.50 -19.70 10.62
CA GLU A 105 0.45 -20.24 11.59
C GLU A 105 1.87 -20.21 11.00
N THR A 106 2.80 -19.63 11.75
CA THR A 106 4.25 -19.62 11.46
C THR A 106 4.99 -20.06 12.73
N PRO A 107 4.92 -21.37 13.08
CA PRO A 107 5.34 -21.86 14.39
C PRO A 107 6.84 -21.72 14.69
N ASP A 108 7.66 -21.50 13.65
CA ASP A 108 9.09 -21.25 13.75
C ASP A 108 9.45 -19.79 14.08
N LYS A 109 8.44 -18.91 14.24
CA LYS A 109 8.63 -17.48 14.51
C LYS A 109 8.09 -17.07 15.88
N ALA A 110 8.89 -16.30 16.61
CA ALA A 110 8.53 -15.81 17.94
C ALA A 110 7.51 -14.65 17.91
N ASN A 111 7.51 -13.88 16.83
CA ASN A 111 6.61 -12.74 16.67
C ASN A 111 5.55 -13.02 15.61
N SER A 112 4.36 -12.47 15.82
CA SER A 112 3.27 -12.41 14.85
C SER A 112 2.97 -10.99 14.42
N LEU A 113 2.36 -10.84 13.25
CA LEU A 113 1.81 -9.59 12.74
C LEU A 113 0.30 -9.71 12.67
N MET A 114 -0.38 -8.78 13.32
CA MET A 114 -1.82 -8.56 13.17
C MET A 114 -2.04 -7.41 12.21
N LEU A 115 -2.87 -7.61 11.18
CA LEU A 115 -3.35 -6.60 10.26
C LEU A 115 -4.87 -6.58 10.28
N THR A 116 -5.45 -5.38 10.35
CA THR A 116 -6.88 -5.16 10.17
C THR A 116 -7.10 -3.96 9.29
N GLY A 117 -8.17 -3.94 8.49
CA GLY A 117 -8.43 -2.82 7.60
C GLY A 117 -9.75 -2.90 6.87
N ILE A 118 -10.08 -1.79 6.22
CA ILE A 118 -11.30 -1.61 5.44
C ILE A 118 -11.01 -0.74 4.23
N ASN A 119 -11.64 -1.07 3.10
CA ASN A 119 -11.72 -0.18 1.96
C ASN A 119 -12.82 0.86 2.18
N LEU A 120 -12.57 2.08 1.74
CA LEU A 120 -13.46 3.22 1.90
C LEU A 120 -13.84 3.76 0.52
N LYS A 121 -15.13 4.03 0.32
CA LYS A 121 -15.61 4.67 -0.90
C LYS A 121 -15.44 6.19 -0.76
N MET A 122 -14.24 6.67 -1.00
CA MET A 122 -13.87 8.07 -0.90
C MET A 122 -12.57 8.36 -1.66
N ASN A 123 -12.35 9.63 -1.97
CA ASN A 123 -11.11 10.15 -2.52
C ASN A 123 -10.59 11.33 -1.68
N ASP A 124 -9.47 11.95 -2.08
CA ASP A 124 -8.86 13.07 -1.37
C ASP A 124 -9.67 14.38 -1.46
N SER A 125 -10.68 14.45 -2.35
CA SER A 125 -11.63 15.56 -2.46
C SER A 125 -12.92 15.34 -1.66
N SER A 126 -13.08 14.18 -1.03
CA SER A 126 -14.23 13.88 -0.17
C SER A 126 -14.26 14.80 1.07
N PRO A 127 -15.43 15.30 1.50
CA PRO A 127 -15.53 16.19 2.66
C PRO A 127 -14.93 15.62 3.95
N GLU A 128 -14.97 14.30 4.11
CA GLU A 128 -14.46 13.57 5.28
C GLU A 128 -12.94 13.35 5.24
N TYR A 129 -12.29 13.57 4.10
CA TYR A 129 -10.87 13.28 3.92
C TYR A 129 -9.97 13.99 4.95
N PRO A 130 -10.12 15.31 5.22
CA PRO A 130 -9.29 15.99 6.22
C PRO A 130 -9.48 15.43 7.64
N ALA A 131 -10.70 15.06 8.00
CA ALA A 131 -11.00 14.47 9.30
C ALA A 131 -10.37 13.07 9.42
N MET A 132 -10.47 12.25 8.37
CA MET A 132 -9.85 10.92 8.34
C MET A 132 -8.32 11.00 8.38
N TYR A 133 -7.72 11.97 7.70
CA TYR A 133 -6.28 12.19 7.70
C TYR A 133 -5.77 12.54 9.11
N ILE A 134 -6.42 13.50 9.78
CA ILE A 134 -6.07 13.90 11.15
C ILE A 134 -6.39 12.77 12.14
N GLY A 135 -7.55 12.12 11.99
CA GLY A 135 -7.95 10.98 12.80
C GLY A 135 -6.93 9.82 12.73
N ASN A 136 -6.47 9.49 11.54
CA ASN A 136 -5.41 8.49 11.36
C ASN A 136 -4.11 8.91 12.05
N TYR A 137 -3.70 10.18 11.94
CA TYR A 137 -2.49 10.67 12.62
C TYR A 137 -2.58 10.46 14.13
N LEU A 138 -3.72 10.80 14.74
CA LEU A 138 -3.96 10.59 16.17
C LEU A 138 -4.07 9.11 16.53
N MET A 139 -4.70 8.29 15.68
CA MET A 139 -4.95 6.88 15.92
C MET A 139 -3.65 6.06 15.93
N GLY A 140 -2.86 6.13 14.87
CA GLY A 140 -1.68 5.29 14.71
C GLY A 140 -0.58 5.89 13.84
N GLY A 141 -0.88 6.93 13.04
CA GLY A 141 0.09 7.57 12.14
C GLY A 141 1.10 8.48 12.87
N GLY A 142 0.80 8.96 14.06
CA GLY A 142 1.64 9.83 14.90
C GLY A 142 2.77 9.10 15.65
N MET A 143 3.20 7.94 15.15
CA MET A 143 4.29 7.14 15.73
C MET A 143 4.06 6.78 17.22
N LEU A 144 5.09 6.95 18.08
CA LEU A 144 5.10 6.50 19.49
C LEU A 144 4.08 7.21 20.40
N ASN A 145 3.61 8.38 20.00
CA ASN A 145 2.62 9.17 20.75
C ASN A 145 1.19 8.96 20.23
N SER A 146 0.99 8.10 19.23
CA SER A 146 -0.34 7.75 18.75
C SER A 146 -1.11 6.90 19.76
N ARG A 147 -2.45 6.93 19.67
CA ARG A 147 -3.35 6.21 20.58
C ARG A 147 -3.04 4.70 20.60
N LEU A 148 -2.85 4.09 19.43
CA LEU A 148 -2.51 2.66 19.34
C LEU A 148 -1.15 2.34 19.98
N ALA A 149 -0.12 3.17 19.72
CA ALA A 149 1.19 2.96 20.30
C ALA A 149 1.17 3.13 21.83
N VAL A 150 0.49 4.16 22.33
CA VAL A 150 0.30 4.37 23.78
C VAL A 150 -0.46 3.22 24.40
N ARG A 151 -1.56 2.75 23.78
CA ARG A 151 -2.38 1.66 24.31
C ARG A 151 -1.62 0.33 24.31
N LEU A 152 -1.18 -0.12 23.14
CA LEU A 152 -0.66 -1.48 22.96
C LEU A 152 0.78 -1.65 23.47
N ARG A 153 1.61 -0.61 23.34
CA ARG A 153 3.02 -0.68 23.71
C ARG A 153 3.28 -0.16 25.13
N GLN A 154 2.76 1.03 25.48
CA GLN A 154 3.13 1.68 26.74
C GLN A 154 2.25 1.21 27.90
N LYS A 155 0.93 1.12 27.72
CA LYS A 155 -0.02 0.76 28.78
C LYS A 155 -0.13 -0.75 28.95
N ASP A 156 -0.42 -1.46 27.86
CA ASP A 156 -0.69 -2.89 27.91
C ASP A 156 0.59 -3.73 27.80
N GLY A 157 1.66 -3.20 27.21
CA GLY A 157 2.94 -3.89 27.05
C GLY A 157 2.89 -5.14 26.17
N ILE A 158 1.87 -5.25 25.30
CA ILE A 158 1.62 -6.46 24.50
C ILE A 158 2.14 -6.38 23.07
N SER A 159 2.60 -5.21 22.63
CA SER A 159 3.10 -5.02 21.26
C SER A 159 4.44 -4.30 21.25
N TYR A 160 5.35 -4.76 20.40
CA TYR A 160 6.60 -4.07 20.11
C TYR A 160 6.37 -2.79 19.30
N GLY A 161 5.41 -2.83 18.38
CA GLY A 161 5.04 -1.70 17.54
C GLY A 161 3.61 -1.83 17.02
N ALA A 162 2.88 -0.73 17.07
CA ALA A 162 1.52 -0.64 16.55
C ALA A 162 1.31 0.71 15.88
N GLY A 163 0.45 0.75 14.88
CA GLY A 163 0.14 1.97 14.15
C GLY A 163 -1.05 1.80 13.22
N SER A 164 -1.36 2.88 12.50
CA SER A 164 -2.38 2.85 11.46
C SER A 164 -1.95 3.67 10.25
N GLN A 165 -2.56 3.36 9.12
CA GLN A 165 -2.36 4.06 7.85
C GLN A 165 -3.72 4.31 7.21
N PHE A 166 -3.89 5.51 6.70
CA PHE A 166 -5.01 5.92 5.88
C PHE A 166 -4.50 6.42 4.54
N SER A 167 -5.17 6.05 3.48
CA SER A 167 -4.92 6.57 2.14
C SER A 167 -6.22 6.74 1.37
N ALA A 168 -6.28 7.74 0.49
CA ALA A 168 -7.35 7.92 -0.47
C ALA A 168 -6.74 8.34 -1.81
N SER A 169 -7.33 7.86 -2.90
CA SER A 169 -6.87 8.18 -4.25
C SER A 169 -7.23 9.62 -4.59
N SER A 170 -6.42 10.27 -5.43
CA SER A 170 -6.73 11.58 -6.00
C SER A 170 -7.60 11.51 -7.27
N LEU A 171 -7.78 10.32 -7.85
CA LEU A 171 -8.46 10.16 -9.14
C LEU A 171 -9.69 9.25 -9.05
N ASP A 172 -9.66 8.26 -8.19
CA ASP A 172 -10.70 7.23 -8.08
C ASP A 172 -11.38 7.33 -6.71
N GLU A 173 -12.66 7.02 -6.63
CA GLU A 173 -13.43 7.04 -5.39
C GLU A 173 -13.09 5.79 -4.54
N THR A 174 -11.83 5.67 -4.17
CA THR A 174 -11.30 4.55 -3.39
C THR A 174 -10.25 5.01 -2.40
N GLY A 175 -10.37 4.54 -1.18
CA GLY A 175 -9.44 4.74 -0.08
C GLY A 175 -9.32 3.48 0.76
N SER A 176 -8.45 3.50 1.73
CA SER A 176 -8.31 2.42 2.70
C SER A 176 -7.83 2.96 4.05
N PHE A 177 -8.29 2.31 5.10
CA PHE A 177 -7.74 2.44 6.44
C PHE A 177 -7.25 1.07 6.88
N MET A 178 -6.05 1.02 7.47
CA MET A 178 -5.55 -0.19 8.12
C MET A 178 -4.88 0.13 9.43
N ALA A 179 -4.91 -0.83 10.37
CA ALA A 179 -4.14 -0.80 11.60
C ALA A 179 -3.32 -2.09 11.69
N TYR A 180 -2.19 -2.03 12.40
CA TYR A 180 -1.31 -3.16 12.59
C TYR A 180 -0.75 -3.20 14.01
N ALA A 181 -0.38 -4.41 14.45
CA ALA A 181 0.40 -4.62 15.66
C ALA A 181 1.39 -5.78 15.48
N ILE A 182 2.62 -5.56 15.92
CA ILE A 182 3.67 -6.61 16.00
C ILE A 182 3.70 -7.07 17.44
N LEU A 183 3.45 -8.37 17.69
CA LEU A 183 3.21 -8.88 19.03
C LEU A 183 3.57 -10.38 19.15
N ALA A 184 3.64 -10.89 20.38
CA ALA A 184 3.69 -12.32 20.59
C ALA A 184 2.32 -12.97 20.28
N PRO A 185 2.28 -14.15 19.64
CA PRO A 185 1.03 -14.79 19.17
C PRO A 185 -0.08 -14.89 20.22
N GLU A 186 0.27 -15.14 21.48
CA GLU A 186 -0.67 -15.25 22.60
C GLU A 186 -1.39 -13.94 22.94
N ASN A 187 -0.87 -12.81 22.49
CA ASN A 187 -1.45 -11.49 22.72
C ASN A 187 -2.41 -11.05 21.59
N ALA A 188 -2.60 -11.83 20.53
CA ALA A 188 -3.39 -11.45 19.36
C ALA A 188 -4.83 -11.04 19.74
N GLY A 189 -5.53 -11.83 20.56
CA GLY A 189 -6.89 -11.50 20.99
C GLY A 189 -6.99 -10.24 21.84
N LYS A 190 -5.97 -9.95 22.67
CA LYS A 190 -5.92 -8.71 23.47
C LYS A 190 -5.68 -7.49 22.55
N ALA A 191 -4.82 -7.63 21.55
CA ALA A 191 -4.54 -6.57 20.59
C ALA A 191 -5.77 -6.25 19.72
N GLU A 192 -6.51 -7.28 19.27
CA GLU A 192 -7.75 -7.11 18.52
C GLU A 192 -8.79 -6.31 19.32
N ALA A 193 -9.01 -6.70 20.58
CA ALA A 193 -9.92 -5.98 21.47
C ALA A 193 -9.48 -4.53 21.70
N ALA A 194 -8.19 -4.31 21.97
CA ALA A 194 -7.66 -2.97 22.21
C ALA A 194 -7.73 -2.07 20.97
N ILE A 195 -7.44 -2.60 19.77
CA ILE A 195 -7.60 -1.85 18.51
C ILE A 195 -9.06 -1.48 18.28
N THR A 196 -9.97 -2.44 18.49
CA THR A 196 -11.42 -2.20 18.37
C THR A 196 -11.92 -1.14 19.34
N GLU A 197 -11.50 -1.20 20.61
CA GLU A 197 -11.81 -0.17 21.60
C GLU A 197 -11.32 1.22 21.18
N GLU A 198 -10.10 1.31 20.67
CA GLU A 198 -9.53 2.59 20.26
C GLU A 198 -10.20 3.17 19.01
N ILE A 199 -10.66 2.32 18.07
CA ILE A 199 -11.43 2.75 16.90
C ILE A 199 -12.80 3.30 17.31
N ASN A 200 -13.43 2.73 18.34
CA ASN A 200 -14.77 3.11 18.78
C ASN A 200 -14.82 4.36 19.70
N LYS A 201 -13.69 4.91 20.09
CA LYS A 201 -13.56 6.18 20.87
C LYS A 201 -13.49 7.40 19.98
#